data_9a3bee394a96b4564b65bc60348e3aef
#
_entry.id   9a3bee394a96b4564b65bc60348e3aef
#
_cell.length_a   1.000
_cell.length_b   1.000
_cell.length_c   1.000
_cell.angle_alpha   90.00
_cell.angle_beta   90.00
_cell.angle_gamma   90.00
#
_symmetry.space_group_name_H-M   'P 1'
#
loop_
_entity.id
_entity.type
_entity.pdbx_description
1 polymer ?
#
loop_
_entity_poly.entity_id
_entity_poly.type
_entity_poly.pdbx_seq_one_letter_code
_entity_poly.pdbx_strand_id
1 'polypeptide(L)'
;MEERVFLRKKRGESMHHVVMKLLSYLLYYRSGLAIEVGVGGHYKPDVVAMNARGEPVLWIDCGTTGVDKLGRLVERYPEATVVIVKQREGALRRYRQSAISTLGEEALTSVVWVAVGRDLVEWLCRRLSGRHSLEVTVPDGATAVYLTLDGESGRGEVMRVGL
;
A
#
# COMPACT_ATOMS: atom_id res chain seq x y z
N MET A 1 12.48 -12.12 12.23
CA MET A 1 11.63 -11.24 13.06
C MET A 1 10.20 -11.75 12.92
N GLU A 2 9.49 -11.94 14.02
CA GLU A 2 8.09 -12.36 14.03
C GLU A 2 7.24 -11.19 14.50
N GLU A 3 6.16 -10.90 13.79
CA GLU A 3 5.19 -9.87 14.13
C GLU A 3 3.77 -10.36 13.90
N ARG A 4 2.84 -9.91 14.74
CA ARG A 4 1.42 -10.25 14.62
C ARG A 4 0.66 -9.09 14.01
N VAL A 5 0.08 -9.32 12.85
CA VAL A 5 -0.76 -8.36 12.16
C VAL A 5 -2.21 -8.80 12.24
N PHE A 6 -3.08 -7.88 12.70
CA PHE A 6 -4.52 -8.11 12.74
C PHE A 6 -5.19 -7.31 11.63
N LEU A 7 -5.78 -8.03 10.68
CA LEU A 7 -6.57 -7.45 9.61
C LEU A 7 -8.04 -7.84 9.78
N ARG A 8 -8.91 -6.87 9.75
CA ARG A 8 -10.35 -7.10 9.80
C ARG A 8 -11.01 -6.56 8.54
N LYS A 9 -11.69 -7.44 7.83
CA LYS A 9 -12.54 -7.03 6.71
C LYS A 9 -13.75 -6.27 7.26
N LYS A 10 -13.92 -5.03 6.85
CA LYS A 10 -15.07 -4.19 7.22
C LYS A 10 -16.29 -4.51 6.37
N ARG A 11 -17.47 -4.10 6.86
CA ARG A 11 -18.70 -4.19 6.05
C ARG A 11 -18.55 -3.36 4.78
N GLY A 12 -18.83 -3.96 3.63
CA GLY A 12 -18.67 -3.32 2.32
C GLY A 12 -17.25 -3.31 1.75
N GLU A 13 -16.24 -3.75 2.50
CA GLU A 13 -14.87 -3.87 2.03
C GLU A 13 -14.68 -5.18 1.24
N SER A 14 -13.95 -5.12 0.12
CA SER A 14 -13.60 -6.31 -0.64
C SER A 14 -12.42 -7.05 -0.01
N MET A 15 -12.31 -8.37 -0.21
CA MET A 15 -11.13 -9.13 0.21
C MET A 15 -9.87 -8.65 -0.52
N HIS A 16 -9.98 -8.22 -1.76
CA HIS A 16 -8.89 -7.61 -2.51
C HIS A 16 -8.30 -6.40 -1.80
N HIS A 17 -9.16 -5.53 -1.23
CA HIS A 17 -8.68 -4.36 -0.50
C HIS A 17 -7.95 -4.76 0.79
N VAL A 18 -8.44 -5.75 1.53
CA VAL A 18 -7.76 -6.29 2.71
C VAL A 18 -6.38 -6.86 2.35
N VAL A 19 -6.31 -7.64 1.25
CA VAL A 19 -5.05 -8.20 0.75
C VAL A 19 -4.08 -7.10 0.29
N MET A 20 -4.59 -6.07 -0.37
CA MET A 20 -3.77 -4.92 -0.79
C MET A 20 -3.16 -4.19 0.41
N LYS A 21 -3.91 -4.01 1.50
CA LYS A 21 -3.38 -3.45 2.76
C LYS A 21 -2.30 -4.33 3.36
N LEU A 22 -2.52 -5.64 3.41
CA LEU A 22 -1.52 -6.60 3.89
C LEU A 22 -0.23 -6.52 3.06
N LEU A 23 -0.33 -6.60 1.74
CA LEU A 23 0.83 -6.50 0.85
C LEU A 23 1.56 -5.17 1.00
N SER A 24 0.82 -4.07 1.12
CA SER A 24 1.41 -2.75 1.35
C SER A 24 2.16 -2.67 2.68
N TYR A 25 1.59 -3.24 3.74
CA TYR A 25 2.25 -3.35 5.04
C TYR A 25 3.55 -4.14 4.94
N LEU A 26 3.53 -5.28 4.26
CA LEU A 26 4.70 -6.16 4.11
C LEU A 26 5.80 -5.52 3.24
N LEU A 27 5.41 -4.87 2.13
CA LEU A 27 6.34 -4.23 1.20
C LEU A 27 7.06 -3.02 1.80
N TYR A 28 6.43 -2.33 2.74
CA TYR A 28 6.94 -1.12 3.40
C TYR A 28 7.23 -1.34 4.88
N TYR A 29 7.35 -2.61 5.30
CA TYR A 29 7.55 -2.95 6.69
C TYR A 29 8.69 -2.18 7.34
N ARG A 30 8.38 -1.54 8.44
CA ARG A 30 9.32 -0.86 9.35
C ARG A 30 8.69 -0.70 10.73
N SER A 31 9.53 -0.49 11.74
CA SER A 31 9.04 -0.23 13.09
C SER A 31 8.09 0.96 13.13
N GLY A 32 6.98 0.83 13.84
CA GLY A 32 5.96 1.87 13.97
C GLY A 32 4.99 1.96 12.79
N LEU A 33 5.07 1.06 11.80
CA LEU A 33 4.08 0.97 10.75
C LEU A 33 2.74 0.47 11.31
N ALA A 34 1.64 1.12 10.98
CA ALA A 34 0.32 0.79 11.47
C ALA A 34 -0.71 0.72 10.33
N ILE A 35 -1.71 -0.14 10.50
CA ILE A 35 -2.80 -0.32 9.54
C ILE A 35 -4.05 0.38 10.05
N GLU A 36 -4.68 1.19 9.18
CA GLU A 36 -5.96 1.87 9.44
C GLU A 36 -5.99 2.77 10.68
N VAL A 37 -4.88 3.35 11.07
CA VAL A 37 -4.80 4.33 12.16
C VAL A 37 -5.13 5.73 11.62
N GLY A 38 -5.99 6.45 12.32
CA GLY A 38 -6.33 7.83 11.97
C GLY A 38 -5.18 8.79 12.28
N VAL A 39 -4.97 9.77 11.41
CA VAL A 39 -3.87 10.76 11.49
C VAL A 39 -4.40 12.17 11.79
N GLY A 40 -5.63 12.26 12.28
CA GLY A 40 -6.35 13.54 12.42
C GLY A 40 -6.86 14.08 11.06
N GLY A 41 -8.09 14.55 11.03
CA GLY A 41 -8.76 15.04 9.82
C GLY A 41 -9.67 14.01 9.14
N HIS A 42 -10.11 14.35 7.93
CA HIS A 42 -11.15 13.59 7.22
C HIS A 42 -10.66 12.33 6.51
N TYR A 43 -9.36 12.21 6.26
CA TYR A 43 -8.77 11.10 5.53
C TYR A 43 -8.06 10.14 6.46
N LYS A 44 -8.24 8.87 6.21
CA LYS A 44 -7.59 7.78 6.93
C LYS A 44 -6.74 6.97 5.95
N PRO A 45 -5.44 6.78 6.25
CA PRO A 45 -4.60 5.92 5.45
C PRO A 45 -4.99 4.45 5.62
N ASP A 46 -4.69 3.64 4.60
CA ASP A 46 -4.73 2.19 4.74
C ASP A 46 -3.56 1.68 5.57
N VAL A 47 -2.37 2.25 5.34
CA VAL A 47 -1.17 1.99 6.13
C VAL A 47 -0.42 3.31 6.37
N VAL A 48 0.13 3.49 7.55
CA VAL A 48 0.81 4.74 7.93
C VAL A 48 1.99 4.47 8.84
N ALA A 49 3.05 5.27 8.70
CA ALA A 49 4.06 5.44 9.73
C ALA A 49 4.15 6.91 10.14
N MET A 50 4.28 7.16 11.43
CA MET A 50 4.34 8.49 12.00
C MET A 50 5.71 8.75 12.64
N ASN A 51 6.13 10.02 12.66
CA ASN A 51 7.28 10.45 13.45
C ASN A 51 6.90 10.62 14.94
N ALA A 52 7.88 10.98 15.75
CA ALA A 52 7.68 11.21 17.19
C ALA A 52 6.70 12.35 17.52
N ARG A 53 6.37 13.22 16.56
CA ARG A 53 5.40 14.31 16.70
C ARG A 53 3.97 13.90 16.33
N GLY A 54 3.78 12.65 15.88
CA GLY A 54 2.50 12.16 15.39
C GLY A 54 2.15 12.63 13.97
N GLU A 55 3.15 13.08 13.20
CA GLU A 55 2.96 13.48 11.80
C GLU A 55 3.28 12.29 10.89
N PRO A 56 2.53 12.06 9.80
CA PRO A 56 2.82 10.99 8.88
C PRO A 56 4.14 11.26 8.15
N VAL A 57 5.01 10.26 8.13
CA VAL A 57 6.24 10.23 7.31
C VAL A 57 6.11 9.25 6.15
N LEU A 58 5.15 8.33 6.25
CA LEU A 58 4.72 7.45 5.18
C LEU A 58 3.20 7.34 5.23
N TRP A 59 2.55 7.55 4.09
CA TRP A 59 1.11 7.40 3.90
C TRP A 59 0.86 6.47 2.73
N ILE A 60 0.16 5.37 2.94
CA ILE A 60 -0.14 4.40 1.88
C ILE A 60 -1.65 4.30 1.71
N ASP A 61 -2.12 4.51 0.50
CA ASP A 61 -3.49 4.28 0.07
C ASP A 61 -3.55 3.18 -1.00
N CYS A 62 -4.46 2.24 -0.81
CA CYS A 62 -4.68 1.11 -1.69
C CYS A 62 -6.01 1.24 -2.44
N GLY A 63 -6.06 0.74 -3.67
CA GLY A 63 -7.31 0.66 -4.42
C GLY A 63 -7.80 2.00 -4.95
N THR A 64 -8.99 2.44 -4.56
CA THR A 64 -9.62 3.65 -5.09
C THR A 64 -9.22 4.87 -4.28
N THR A 65 -8.41 5.73 -4.86
CA THR A 65 -8.01 7.02 -4.28
C THR A 65 -8.32 8.10 -5.31
N GLY A 66 -9.12 9.10 -4.95
CA GLY A 66 -9.41 10.23 -5.82
C GLY A 66 -8.18 11.13 -5.99
N VAL A 67 -8.01 11.74 -7.17
CA VAL A 67 -6.91 12.69 -7.44
C VAL A 67 -6.96 13.89 -6.50
N ASP A 68 -8.17 14.39 -6.20
CA ASP A 68 -8.35 15.48 -5.23
C ASP A 68 -7.86 15.12 -3.82
N LYS A 69 -8.10 13.88 -3.39
CA LYS A 69 -7.56 13.39 -2.11
C LYS A 69 -6.04 13.38 -2.14
N LEU A 70 -5.45 12.86 -3.21
CA LEU A 70 -4.00 12.85 -3.39
C LEU A 70 -3.40 14.25 -3.33
N GLY A 71 -4.00 15.21 -4.06
CA GLY A 71 -3.56 16.61 -4.02
C GLY A 71 -3.54 17.19 -2.63
N ARG A 72 -4.62 16.98 -1.86
CA ARG A 72 -4.69 17.45 -0.46
C ARG A 72 -3.70 16.75 0.47
N LEU A 73 -3.37 15.49 0.23
CA LEU A 73 -2.39 14.76 1.03
C LEU A 73 -0.97 15.31 0.81
N VAL A 74 -0.55 15.49 -0.43
CA VAL A 74 0.80 15.99 -0.74
C VAL A 74 0.97 17.45 -0.30
N GLU A 75 -0.07 18.26 -0.38
CA GLU A 75 -0.08 19.64 0.13
C GLU A 75 0.00 19.68 1.66
N ARG A 76 -0.78 18.84 2.34
CA ARG A 76 -0.87 18.83 3.81
C ARG A 76 0.37 18.22 4.47
N TYR A 77 0.97 17.23 3.84
CA TYR A 77 2.10 16.48 4.39
C TYR A 77 3.28 16.45 3.39
N PRO A 78 3.90 17.61 3.13
CA PRO A 78 4.95 17.73 2.10
C PRO A 78 6.19 16.88 2.41
N GLU A 79 6.45 16.58 3.69
CA GLU A 79 7.57 15.75 4.12
C GLU A 79 7.26 14.24 4.11
N ALA A 80 6.00 13.86 3.89
CA ALA A 80 5.61 12.46 3.87
C ALA A 80 5.81 11.84 2.49
N THR A 81 6.32 10.63 2.45
CA THR A 81 6.22 9.79 1.27
C THR A 81 4.78 9.29 1.14
N VAL A 82 4.10 9.64 0.07
CA VAL A 82 2.76 9.14 -0.25
C VAL A 82 2.88 7.98 -1.23
N VAL A 83 2.38 6.81 -0.88
CA VAL A 83 2.41 5.62 -1.73
C VAL A 83 1.00 5.31 -2.22
N ILE A 84 0.85 5.25 -3.53
CA ILE A 84 -0.41 4.82 -4.16
C ILE A 84 -0.23 3.41 -4.71
N VAL A 85 -1.03 2.49 -4.19
CA VAL A 85 -0.95 1.06 -4.56
C VAL A 85 -2.17 0.65 -5.38
N LYS A 86 -1.92 0.13 -6.57
CA LYS A 86 -2.95 -0.42 -7.48
C LYS A 86 -2.70 -1.90 -7.75
N GLN A 87 -3.78 -2.63 -8.01
CA GLN A 87 -3.72 -4.07 -8.30
C GLN A 87 -3.17 -4.40 -9.71
N ARG A 88 -3.13 -3.42 -10.62
CA ARG A 88 -2.70 -3.64 -12.00
C ARG A 88 -1.86 -2.48 -12.49
N GLU A 89 -0.82 -2.80 -13.23
CA GLU A 89 0.04 -1.80 -13.86
C GLU A 89 -0.74 -0.80 -14.72
N GLY A 90 -1.64 -1.29 -15.58
CA GLY A 90 -2.44 -0.42 -16.44
C GLY A 90 -3.37 0.52 -15.65
N ALA A 91 -3.91 0.09 -14.51
CA ALA A 91 -4.69 0.96 -13.64
C ALA A 91 -3.80 2.03 -12.97
N LEU A 92 -2.59 1.63 -12.54
CA LEU A 92 -1.62 2.56 -11.98
C LEU A 92 -1.19 3.62 -12.98
N ARG A 93 -0.86 3.22 -14.21
CA ARG A 93 -0.44 4.14 -15.29
C ARG A 93 -1.52 5.16 -15.62
N ARG A 94 -2.78 4.74 -15.77
CA ARG A 94 -3.91 5.65 -16.02
C ARG A 94 -4.13 6.61 -14.85
N TYR A 95 -4.10 6.12 -13.63
CA TYR A 95 -4.26 6.96 -12.45
C TYR A 95 -3.12 7.99 -12.32
N ARG A 96 -1.86 7.56 -12.49
CA ARG A 96 -0.70 8.46 -12.48
C ARG A 96 -0.81 9.53 -13.56
N GLN A 97 -1.20 9.17 -14.78
CA GLN A 97 -1.40 10.14 -15.86
C GLN A 97 -2.47 11.17 -15.51
N SER A 98 -3.60 10.74 -14.96
CA SER A 98 -4.66 11.62 -14.49
C SER A 98 -4.19 12.57 -13.37
N ALA A 99 -3.42 12.04 -12.40
CA ALA A 99 -2.86 12.84 -11.31
C ALA A 99 -1.89 13.90 -11.83
N ILE A 100 -0.97 13.53 -12.73
CA ILE A 100 -0.02 14.47 -13.36
C ILE A 100 -0.78 15.55 -14.14
N SER A 101 -1.78 15.18 -14.92
CA SER A 101 -2.57 16.13 -15.71
C SER A 101 -3.36 17.13 -14.84
N THR A 102 -3.76 16.73 -13.62
CA THR A 102 -4.57 17.54 -12.71
C THR A 102 -3.73 18.37 -11.75
N LEU A 103 -2.68 17.79 -11.19
CA LEU A 103 -1.91 18.37 -10.10
C LEU A 103 -0.53 18.91 -10.53
N GLY A 104 -0.04 18.51 -11.69
CA GLY A 104 1.31 18.77 -12.15
C GLY A 104 2.33 17.77 -11.59
N GLU A 105 3.40 17.54 -12.32
CA GLU A 105 4.45 16.57 -11.94
C GLU A 105 5.23 17.03 -10.70
N GLU A 106 5.47 18.32 -10.57
CA GLU A 106 6.20 18.93 -9.44
C GLU A 106 5.51 18.69 -8.09
N ALA A 107 4.17 18.72 -8.06
CA ALA A 107 3.40 18.45 -6.85
C ALA A 107 3.46 16.98 -6.40
N LEU A 108 3.89 16.09 -7.28
CA LEU A 108 3.87 14.64 -7.07
C LEU A 108 5.25 14.03 -6.83
N THR A 109 6.26 14.85 -6.56
CA THR A 109 7.65 14.39 -6.35
C THR A 109 7.80 13.46 -5.14
N SER A 110 6.96 13.62 -4.10
CA SER A 110 6.94 12.74 -2.92
C SER A 110 6.05 11.50 -3.09
N VAL A 111 5.48 11.28 -4.29
CA VAL A 111 4.56 10.18 -4.53
C VAL A 111 5.29 8.99 -5.16
N VAL A 112 5.15 7.83 -4.51
CA VAL A 112 5.60 6.54 -5.02
C VAL A 112 4.40 5.78 -5.59
N TRP A 113 4.55 5.29 -6.80
CA TRP A 113 3.52 4.59 -7.55
C TRP A 113 3.83 3.11 -7.54
N VAL A 114 2.91 2.29 -7.04
CA VAL A 114 3.11 0.84 -6.89
C VAL A 114 1.97 0.08 -7.55
N ALA A 115 2.32 -0.91 -8.36
CA ALA A 115 1.38 -1.93 -8.81
C ALA A 115 1.81 -3.29 -8.25
N VAL A 116 0.85 -4.02 -7.69
CA VAL A 116 1.04 -5.42 -7.28
C VAL A 116 0.34 -6.35 -8.27
N GLY A 117 1.00 -7.45 -8.61
CA GLY A 117 0.50 -8.40 -9.59
C GLY A 117 -0.86 -8.98 -9.17
N ARG A 118 -1.79 -9.03 -10.11
CA ARG A 118 -3.13 -9.55 -9.89
C ARG A 118 -3.12 -10.98 -9.36
N ASP A 119 -2.26 -11.82 -9.91
CA ASP A 119 -2.20 -13.24 -9.58
C ASP A 119 -1.86 -13.48 -8.10
N LEU A 120 -0.94 -12.68 -7.54
CA LEU A 120 -0.62 -12.74 -6.11
C LEU A 120 -1.81 -12.31 -5.25
N VAL A 121 -2.49 -11.24 -5.61
CA VAL A 121 -3.67 -10.75 -4.88
C VAL A 121 -4.77 -11.81 -4.89
N GLU A 122 -5.06 -12.38 -6.05
CA GLU A 122 -6.06 -13.45 -6.18
C GLU A 122 -5.66 -14.72 -5.41
N TRP A 123 -4.37 -15.08 -5.44
CA TRP A 123 -3.83 -16.23 -4.70
C TRP A 123 -4.06 -16.07 -3.19
N LEU A 124 -3.75 -14.89 -2.64
CA LEU A 124 -3.99 -14.56 -1.24
C LEU A 124 -5.49 -14.48 -0.91
N CYS A 125 -6.30 -13.86 -1.77
CA CYS A 125 -7.75 -13.76 -1.55
C CYS A 125 -8.42 -15.12 -1.38
N ARG A 126 -7.94 -16.13 -2.10
CA ARG A 126 -8.49 -17.50 -2.00
C ARG A 126 -8.04 -18.25 -0.75
N ARG A 127 -6.96 -17.84 -0.10
CA ARG A 127 -6.33 -18.58 1.00
C ARG A 127 -6.49 -17.93 2.36
N LEU A 128 -6.55 -16.61 2.40
CA LEU A 128 -6.63 -15.90 3.67
C LEU A 128 -8.02 -16.01 4.30
N SER A 129 -8.09 -16.75 5.40
CA SER A 129 -9.28 -16.86 6.25
C SER A 129 -8.86 -17.26 7.67
N GLY A 130 -9.10 -16.43 8.66
CA GLY A 130 -8.70 -16.73 10.05
C GLY A 130 -7.23 -16.42 10.35
N ARG A 131 -6.55 -17.33 11.05
CA ARG A 131 -5.14 -17.17 11.46
C ARG A 131 -4.22 -17.92 10.50
N HIS A 132 -3.19 -17.24 10.04
CA HIS A 132 -2.18 -17.77 9.14
C HIS A 132 -0.77 -17.44 9.63
N SER A 133 0.20 -18.24 9.22
CA SER A 133 1.62 -17.91 9.24
C SER A 133 2.05 -17.47 7.86
N LEU A 134 2.67 -16.30 7.77
CA LEU A 134 3.11 -15.73 6.50
C LEU A 134 4.58 -15.32 6.61
N GLU A 135 5.41 -15.93 5.79
CA GLU A 135 6.79 -15.53 5.59
C GLU A 135 6.90 -14.72 4.31
N VAL A 136 7.67 -13.63 4.37
CA VAL A 136 7.80 -12.71 3.23
C VAL A 136 9.27 -12.41 2.98
N THR A 137 9.67 -12.53 1.74
CA THR A 137 10.96 -12.07 1.25
C THR A 137 10.77 -11.05 0.15
N VAL A 138 11.24 -9.84 0.40
CA VAL A 138 11.28 -8.74 -0.57
C VAL A 138 12.76 -8.44 -0.83
N PRO A 139 13.36 -8.95 -1.90
CA PRO A 139 14.74 -8.63 -2.22
C PRO A 139 14.92 -7.14 -2.51
N ASP A 140 16.07 -6.59 -2.15
CA ASP A 140 16.39 -5.18 -2.43
C ASP A 140 16.31 -4.88 -3.92
N GLY A 141 15.62 -3.80 -4.27
CA GLY A 141 15.41 -3.40 -5.67
C GLY A 141 14.55 -4.36 -6.49
N ALA A 142 13.94 -5.37 -5.86
CA ALA A 142 13.23 -6.42 -6.57
C ALA A 142 11.93 -5.93 -7.20
N THR A 143 11.65 -6.49 -8.35
CA THR A 143 10.36 -6.41 -9.05
C THR A 143 9.41 -7.54 -8.67
N ALA A 144 9.77 -8.35 -7.67
CA ALA A 144 8.97 -9.47 -7.20
C ALA A 144 9.02 -9.59 -5.67
N VAL A 145 7.92 -10.09 -5.10
CA VAL A 145 7.81 -10.50 -3.71
C VAL A 145 7.55 -12.01 -3.65
N TYR A 146 8.20 -12.67 -2.70
CA TYR A 146 8.04 -14.09 -2.45
C TYR A 146 7.34 -14.27 -1.11
N LEU A 147 6.32 -15.11 -1.09
CA LEU A 147 5.51 -15.39 0.09
C LEU A 147 5.45 -16.89 0.34
N THR A 148 5.45 -17.27 1.62
CA THR A 148 5.08 -18.62 2.03
C THR A 148 3.96 -18.49 3.06
N LEU A 149 2.77 -18.96 2.71
CA LEU A 149 1.58 -18.94 3.55
C LEU A 149 1.28 -20.37 4.01
N ASP A 150 1.41 -20.63 5.31
CA ASP A 150 1.19 -21.95 5.91
C ASP A 150 1.95 -23.08 5.19
N GLY A 151 3.15 -22.78 4.67
CA GLY A 151 3.99 -23.72 3.92
C GLY A 151 3.76 -23.75 2.41
N GLU A 152 2.74 -23.08 1.88
CA GLU A 152 2.52 -22.91 0.44
C GLU A 152 3.22 -21.66 -0.10
N SER A 153 4.04 -21.83 -1.13
CA SER A 153 4.77 -20.71 -1.73
C SER A 153 3.98 -19.99 -2.81
N GLY A 154 4.05 -18.67 -2.79
CA GLY A 154 3.52 -17.78 -3.80
C GLY A 154 4.57 -16.75 -4.24
N ARG A 155 4.45 -16.28 -5.48
CA ARG A 155 5.28 -15.21 -6.02
C ARG A 155 4.38 -14.17 -6.69
N GLY A 156 4.71 -12.91 -6.52
CA GLY A 156 4.03 -11.82 -7.22
C GLY A 156 4.98 -10.78 -7.73
N GLU A 157 4.64 -10.18 -8.85
CA GLU A 157 5.37 -9.05 -9.40
C GLU A 157 4.96 -7.76 -8.70
N VAL A 158 5.93 -6.89 -8.50
CA VAL A 158 5.75 -5.55 -7.93
C VAL A 158 6.46 -4.56 -8.83
N MET A 159 5.71 -3.63 -9.39
CA MET A 159 6.27 -2.50 -10.14
C MET A 159 6.26 -1.27 -9.24
N ARG A 160 7.38 -0.55 -9.20
CA ARG A 160 7.51 0.73 -8.51
C ARG A 160 8.00 1.80 -9.47
N VAL A 161 7.43 3.00 -9.37
CA VAL A 161 7.85 4.18 -10.12
C VAL A 161 7.84 5.37 -9.16
N GLY A 162 8.91 6.15 -9.16
CA GLY A 162 9.10 7.29 -8.25
C GLY A 162 9.99 6.95 -7.05
N LEU A 163 10.70 7.99 -6.55
CA LEU A 163 11.81 8.02 -5.56
C LEU A 163 12.93 7.05 -5.81
#